data_0591c5e1abfb8954ad33d38f73301941
#
_entry.id   0591c5e1abfb8954ad33d38f73301941
#
_cell.length_a   1.000
_cell.length_b   1.000
_cell.length_c   1.000
_cell.angle_alpha   90.00
_cell.angle_beta   90.00
_cell.angle_gamma   90.00
#
_symmetry.space_group_name_H-M   'P 1'
#
loop_
_entity.id
_entity.type
_entity.pdbx_description
1 polymer ?
#
loop_
_entity_poly.entity_id
_entity_poly.type
_entity_poly.pdbx_seq_one_letter_code
_entity_poly.pdbx_strand_id
1 'polypeptide(L)'
;MKTSLLNEPIKNEKLFDSNTSSFSWKARLKSFAYAWEGIVSFFRWEHNAQIHLGVTFLVLVLSVTLGLNKWEAIAVVFSIAIVWIAEMFNTAIEKTMDFISVEKHPQIKLIKDIAAGAVLVAAITAVIVGCFIFIPKLIVL
;
A
#
# COMPACT_ATOMS: atom_id res chain seq x y z
N MET A 1 24.07 -37.83 41.18
CA MET A 1 23.75 -36.59 41.90
C MET A 1 23.23 -35.58 40.91
N LYS A 2 21.95 -35.21 41.06
CA LYS A 2 21.18 -34.12 40.42
C LYS A 2 20.73 -34.24 38.95
N THR A 3 19.68 -35.00 38.80
CA THR A 3 18.65 -34.85 37.74
C THR A 3 17.42 -34.25 38.40
N SER A 4 17.29 -32.93 38.54
CA SER A 4 16.13 -32.29 39.16
C SER A 4 15.77 -30.90 38.57
N LEU A 5 16.06 -30.66 37.29
CA LEU A 5 15.74 -29.38 36.63
C LEU A 5 14.79 -29.48 35.44
N LEU A 6 14.07 -30.61 35.25
CA LEU A 6 13.20 -30.82 34.08
C LEU A 6 11.70 -30.90 34.37
N ASN A 7 11.23 -30.49 35.55
CA ASN A 7 9.80 -30.56 35.90
C ASN A 7 9.23 -29.25 36.45
N GLU A 8 9.59 -28.11 35.86
CA GLU A 8 8.75 -26.94 36.01
C GLU A 8 7.70 -26.94 34.91
N PRO A 9 6.37 -27.03 35.23
CA PRO A 9 5.34 -26.87 34.19
C PRO A 9 5.44 -25.45 33.65
N ILE A 10 5.67 -25.35 32.33
CA ILE A 10 5.63 -24.09 31.62
C ILE A 10 4.25 -23.47 31.84
N LYS A 11 4.21 -22.43 32.65
CA LYS A 11 3.00 -21.67 33.01
C LYS A 11 2.57 -20.77 31.82
N ASN A 12 2.32 -21.41 30.67
CA ASN A 12 1.93 -20.77 29.42
C ASN A 12 0.41 -20.75 29.16
N GLU A 13 -0.39 -20.82 30.24
CA GLU A 13 -1.85 -20.88 30.12
C GLU A 13 -2.54 -19.52 29.94
N LYS A 14 -1.76 -18.42 29.73
CA LYS A 14 -2.31 -17.07 29.52
C LYS A 14 -2.09 -16.47 28.13
N LEU A 15 -1.56 -17.23 27.18
CA LEU A 15 -1.27 -16.69 25.82
C LEU A 15 -2.47 -16.75 24.85
N PHE A 16 -3.53 -17.46 25.20
CA PHE A 16 -4.78 -17.52 24.43
C PHE A 16 -5.99 -17.23 25.30
N ASP A 17 -5.94 -16.15 26.08
CA ASP A 17 -7.19 -15.58 26.55
C ASP A 17 -7.90 -15.02 25.29
N SER A 18 -8.75 -15.86 24.70
CA SER A 18 -9.69 -15.48 23.67
C SER A 18 -10.73 -14.55 24.30
N ASN A 19 -10.27 -13.37 24.68
CA ASN A 19 -11.13 -12.26 24.96
C ASN A 19 -11.79 -11.92 23.62
N THR A 20 -12.91 -12.58 23.33
CA THR A 20 -13.80 -12.21 22.24
C THR A 20 -14.24 -10.78 22.54
N SER A 21 -13.43 -9.82 22.04
CA SER A 21 -13.71 -8.41 22.20
C SER A 21 -15.09 -8.18 21.60
N SER A 22 -16.07 -7.89 22.46
CA SER A 22 -17.41 -7.53 22.02
C SER A 22 -17.32 -6.45 20.93
N PHE A 23 -18.11 -6.60 19.88
CA PHE A 23 -18.13 -5.66 18.77
C PHE A 23 -18.30 -4.22 19.30
N SER A 24 -17.34 -3.34 18.99
CA SER A 24 -17.34 -1.96 19.47
C SER A 24 -17.27 -0.99 18.29
N TRP A 25 -18.30 -0.23 18.08
CA TRP A 25 -18.32 0.87 17.09
C TRP A 25 -17.23 1.90 17.34
N LYS A 26 -16.93 2.21 18.59
CA LYS A 26 -15.84 3.14 18.97
C LYS A 26 -14.47 2.63 18.52
N ALA A 27 -14.22 1.32 18.65
CA ALA A 27 -12.98 0.70 18.17
C ALA A 27 -12.89 0.78 16.65
N ARG A 28 -14.00 0.61 15.93
CA ARG A 28 -14.03 0.72 14.45
C ARG A 28 -13.73 2.15 13.99
N LEU A 29 -14.37 3.15 14.59
CA LEU A 29 -14.09 4.55 14.28
C LEU A 29 -12.62 4.90 14.54
N LYS A 30 -12.03 4.38 15.61
CA LYS A 30 -10.61 4.56 15.91
C LYS A 30 -9.70 3.91 14.84
N SER A 31 -10.08 2.75 14.32
CA SER A 31 -9.36 2.10 13.22
C SER A 31 -9.38 2.94 11.94
N PHE A 32 -10.50 3.59 11.62
CA PHE A 32 -10.56 4.54 10.49
C PHE A 32 -9.65 5.76 10.70
N ALA A 33 -9.61 6.31 11.94
CA ALA A 33 -8.71 7.40 12.25
C ALA A 33 -7.24 7.01 12.04
N TYR A 34 -6.82 5.83 12.49
CA TYR A 34 -5.46 5.32 12.26
C TYR A 34 -5.16 5.09 10.78
N ALA A 35 -6.11 4.55 10.01
CA ALA A 35 -5.95 4.40 8.57
C ALA A 35 -5.76 5.76 7.88
N TRP A 36 -6.54 6.76 8.29
CA TRP A 36 -6.41 8.12 7.77
C TRP A 36 -5.07 8.76 8.12
N GLU A 37 -4.61 8.63 9.36
CA GLU A 37 -3.28 9.09 9.78
C GLU A 37 -2.16 8.43 8.95
N GLY A 38 -2.28 7.13 8.66
CA GLY A 38 -1.36 6.41 7.78
C GLY A 38 -1.32 6.99 6.37
N ILE A 39 -2.50 7.26 5.76
CA ILE A 39 -2.61 7.89 4.45
C ILE A 39 -1.97 9.29 4.45
N VAL A 40 -2.28 10.13 5.43
CA VAL A 40 -1.72 11.48 5.53
C VAL A 40 -0.19 11.44 5.69
N SER A 41 0.32 10.53 6.53
CA SER A 41 1.75 10.34 6.72
C SER A 41 2.45 9.91 5.43
N PHE A 42 1.85 8.99 4.68
CA PHE A 42 2.34 8.53 3.40
C PHE A 42 2.51 9.71 2.41
N PHE A 43 1.48 10.51 2.19
CA PHE A 43 1.57 11.68 1.30
C PHE A 43 2.53 12.76 1.76
N ARG A 44 2.72 12.90 3.06
CA ARG A 44 3.57 13.95 3.62
C ARG A 44 5.06 13.63 3.53
N TRP A 45 5.42 12.37 3.69
CA TRP A 45 6.82 11.99 3.88
C TRP A 45 7.42 11.20 2.72
N GLU A 46 6.58 10.63 1.83
CA GLU A 46 7.07 9.82 0.73
C GLU A 46 7.14 10.61 -0.58
N HIS A 47 8.36 10.74 -1.11
CA HIS A 47 8.59 11.50 -2.33
C HIS A 47 7.89 10.90 -3.55
N ASN A 48 7.90 9.57 -3.69
CA ASN A 48 7.21 8.86 -4.76
C ASN A 48 5.70 9.11 -4.71
N ALA A 49 5.10 9.16 -3.50
CA ALA A 49 3.69 9.48 -3.33
C ALA A 49 3.34 10.88 -3.88
N GLN A 50 4.22 11.87 -3.67
CA GLN A 50 4.01 13.22 -4.17
C GLN A 50 4.06 13.26 -5.72
N ILE A 51 4.97 12.50 -6.35
CA ILE A 51 5.03 12.36 -7.81
C ILE A 51 3.74 11.73 -8.34
N HIS A 52 3.32 10.60 -7.77
CA HIS A 52 2.08 9.93 -8.17
C HIS A 52 0.83 10.79 -7.93
N LEU A 53 0.83 11.65 -6.91
CA LEU A 53 -0.25 12.61 -6.68
C LEU A 53 -0.34 13.62 -7.83
N GLY A 54 0.79 14.17 -8.26
CA GLY A 54 0.86 15.08 -9.41
C GLY A 54 0.36 14.42 -10.70
N VAL A 55 0.80 13.19 -10.98
CA VAL A 55 0.34 12.40 -12.14
C VAL A 55 -1.16 12.11 -12.04
N THR A 56 -1.64 11.73 -10.87
CA THR A 56 -3.08 11.49 -10.64
C THR A 56 -3.89 12.74 -10.94
N PHE A 57 -3.47 13.91 -10.45
CA PHE A 57 -4.15 15.17 -10.73
C PHE A 57 -4.19 15.46 -12.24
N LEU A 58 -3.07 15.30 -12.94
CA LEU A 58 -3.01 15.48 -14.40
C LEU A 58 -4.00 14.54 -15.13
N VAL A 59 -4.00 13.26 -14.78
CA VAL A 59 -4.89 12.25 -15.38
C VAL A 59 -6.35 12.58 -15.12
N LEU A 60 -6.72 13.06 -13.92
CA LEU A 60 -8.08 13.48 -13.60
C LEU A 60 -8.51 14.71 -14.43
N VAL A 61 -7.63 15.70 -14.58
CA VAL A 61 -7.89 16.86 -15.44
C VAL A 61 -8.11 16.43 -16.89
N LEU A 62 -7.24 15.57 -17.44
CA LEU A 62 -7.41 15.02 -18.79
C LEU A 62 -8.72 14.22 -18.92
N SER A 63 -9.09 13.45 -17.91
CA SER A 63 -10.33 12.67 -17.91
C SER A 63 -11.58 13.55 -18.05
N VAL A 64 -11.59 14.68 -17.35
CA VAL A 64 -12.70 15.63 -17.44
C VAL A 64 -12.70 16.39 -18.76
N THR A 65 -11.55 16.90 -19.20
CA THR A 65 -11.43 17.70 -20.43
C THR A 65 -11.73 16.90 -21.69
N LEU A 66 -11.33 15.63 -21.73
CA LEU A 66 -11.56 14.75 -22.89
C LEU A 66 -12.90 13.99 -22.84
N GLY A 67 -13.70 14.20 -21.80
CA GLY A 67 -15.04 13.62 -21.68
C GLY A 67 -15.04 12.09 -21.69
N LEU A 68 -14.41 11.45 -20.73
CA LEU A 68 -14.39 10.00 -20.63
C LEU A 68 -15.79 9.43 -20.46
N ASN A 69 -16.10 8.33 -21.14
CA ASN A 69 -17.30 7.58 -20.88
C ASN A 69 -17.19 6.81 -19.54
N LYS A 70 -18.29 6.26 -19.06
CA LYS A 70 -18.37 5.59 -17.75
C LYS A 70 -17.34 4.46 -17.59
N TRP A 71 -17.14 3.66 -18.63
CA TRP A 71 -16.25 2.51 -18.55
C TRP A 71 -14.78 2.92 -18.57
N GLU A 72 -14.43 3.93 -19.37
CA GLU A 72 -13.11 4.55 -19.39
C GLU A 72 -12.79 5.19 -18.03
N ALA A 73 -13.75 5.92 -17.45
CA ALA A 73 -13.58 6.54 -16.14
C ALA A 73 -13.34 5.48 -15.03
N ILE A 74 -14.11 4.39 -15.05
CA ILE A 74 -13.91 3.27 -14.12
C ILE A 74 -12.51 2.67 -14.31
N ALA A 75 -12.05 2.41 -15.53
CA ALA A 75 -10.74 1.84 -15.79
C ALA A 75 -9.61 2.76 -15.31
N VAL A 76 -9.73 4.08 -15.51
CA VAL A 76 -8.77 5.08 -15.00
C VAL A 76 -8.74 5.08 -13.48
N VAL A 77 -9.89 5.10 -12.81
CA VAL A 77 -9.95 5.08 -11.34
C VAL A 77 -9.32 3.81 -10.77
N PHE A 78 -9.60 2.65 -11.36
CA PHE A 78 -8.97 1.38 -10.94
C PHE A 78 -7.46 1.39 -11.16
N SER A 79 -6.99 1.91 -12.29
CA SER A 79 -5.55 2.01 -12.59
C SER A 79 -4.84 2.90 -11.56
N ILE A 80 -5.41 4.06 -11.24
CA ILE A 80 -4.89 4.95 -10.20
C ILE A 80 -4.86 4.24 -8.84
N ALA A 81 -5.96 3.59 -8.45
CA ALA A 81 -6.06 2.91 -7.16
C ALA A 81 -5.02 1.78 -7.02
N ILE A 82 -4.78 0.98 -8.07
CA ILE A 82 -3.78 -0.10 -8.05
C ILE A 82 -2.38 0.46 -7.84
N VAL A 83 -2.00 1.55 -8.50
CA VAL A 83 -0.71 2.21 -8.30
C VAL A 83 -0.57 2.71 -6.87
N TRP A 84 -1.60 3.37 -6.32
CA TRP A 84 -1.59 3.86 -4.95
C TRP A 84 -1.45 2.75 -3.91
N ILE A 85 -2.18 1.65 -4.09
CA ILE A 85 -2.11 0.49 -3.22
C ILE A 85 -0.71 -0.12 -3.27
N ALA A 86 -0.15 -0.31 -4.46
CA ALA A 86 1.19 -0.86 -4.63
C ALA A 86 2.26 0.02 -3.95
N GLU A 87 2.20 1.35 -4.11
CA GLU A 87 3.11 2.30 -3.47
C GLU A 87 3.00 2.28 -1.95
N MET A 88 1.78 2.24 -1.41
CA MET A 88 1.59 2.17 0.05
C MET A 88 2.17 0.87 0.63
N PHE A 89 2.00 -0.27 -0.05
CA PHE A 89 2.60 -1.54 0.37
C PHE A 89 4.12 -1.52 0.25
N ASN A 90 4.66 -0.97 -0.85
CA ASN A 90 6.11 -0.81 -1.02
C ASN A 90 6.70 0.00 0.14
N THR A 91 6.12 1.16 0.44
CA THR A 91 6.55 2.02 1.55
C THR A 91 6.48 1.30 2.89
N ALA A 92 5.40 0.55 3.16
CA ALA A 92 5.27 -0.21 4.40
C ALA A 92 6.35 -1.29 4.52
N ILE A 93 6.67 -2.00 3.43
CA ILE A 93 7.72 -3.01 3.38
C ILE A 93 9.10 -2.36 3.58
N GLU A 94 9.39 -1.25 2.90
CA GLU A 94 10.65 -0.52 3.06
C GLU A 94 10.87 -0.09 4.52
N LYS A 95 9.88 0.56 5.12
CA LYS A 95 9.93 0.99 6.53
C LYS A 95 10.10 -0.20 7.49
N THR A 96 9.44 -1.32 7.22
CA THR A 96 9.58 -2.54 8.01
C THR A 96 11.01 -3.09 7.91
N MET A 97 11.57 -3.15 6.71
CA MET A 97 12.94 -3.64 6.49
C MET A 97 13.98 -2.71 7.14
N ASP A 98 13.79 -1.40 7.05
CA ASP A 98 14.69 -0.41 7.67
C ASP A 98 14.60 -0.43 9.21
N PHE A 99 13.44 -0.81 9.76
CA PHE A 99 13.27 -1.04 11.21
C PHE A 99 13.97 -2.32 11.69
N ILE A 100 13.98 -3.38 10.87
CA ILE A 100 14.62 -4.66 11.21
C ILE A 100 16.15 -4.53 11.22
N SER A 101 16.72 -3.85 10.24
CA SER A 101 18.17 -3.64 10.16
C SER A 101 18.52 -2.42 9.31
N VAL A 102 19.43 -1.61 9.83
CA VAL A 102 20.05 -0.51 9.09
C VAL A 102 21.26 -0.97 8.26
N GLU A 103 21.71 -2.21 8.44
CA GLU A 103 22.84 -2.77 7.70
C GLU A 103 22.41 -3.28 6.33
N LYS A 104 23.32 -3.17 5.35
CA LYS A 104 23.07 -3.69 3.99
C LYS A 104 23.12 -5.21 3.98
N HIS A 105 21.95 -5.85 3.90
CA HIS A 105 21.83 -7.29 3.80
C HIS A 105 21.23 -7.70 2.44
N PRO A 106 21.80 -8.67 1.72
CA PRO A 106 21.33 -9.06 0.38
C PRO A 106 19.85 -9.46 0.33
N GLN A 107 19.34 -10.15 1.36
CA GLN A 107 17.93 -10.54 1.44
C GLN A 107 17.00 -9.36 1.69
N ILE A 108 17.42 -8.39 2.52
CA ILE A 108 16.65 -7.14 2.73
C ILE A 108 16.54 -6.38 1.41
N LYS A 109 17.67 -6.26 0.68
CA LYS A 109 17.66 -5.66 -0.65
C LYS A 109 16.69 -6.37 -1.59
N LEU A 110 16.75 -7.71 -1.67
CA LEU A 110 15.84 -8.49 -2.52
C LEU A 110 14.37 -8.25 -2.19
N ILE A 111 14.01 -8.20 -0.90
CA ILE A 111 12.62 -7.93 -0.46
C ILE A 111 12.17 -6.55 -0.92
N LYS A 112 13.01 -5.53 -0.73
CA LYS A 112 12.72 -4.15 -1.17
C LYS A 112 12.62 -4.06 -2.70
N ASP A 113 13.50 -4.72 -3.43
CA ASP A 113 13.48 -4.76 -4.91
C ASP A 113 12.19 -5.42 -5.45
N ILE A 114 11.71 -6.49 -4.80
CA ILE A 114 10.44 -7.16 -5.17
C ILE A 114 9.25 -6.21 -4.92
N ALA A 115 9.24 -5.52 -3.79
CA ALA A 115 8.18 -4.57 -3.47
C ALA A 115 8.15 -3.40 -4.47
N ALA A 116 9.31 -2.82 -4.80
CA ALA A 116 9.43 -1.81 -5.84
C ALA A 116 9.02 -2.34 -7.23
N GLY A 117 9.34 -3.60 -7.53
CA GLY A 117 8.91 -4.28 -8.75
C GLY A 117 7.38 -4.34 -8.90
N ALA A 118 6.65 -4.56 -7.80
CA ALA A 118 5.19 -4.54 -7.83
C ALA A 118 4.63 -3.15 -8.21
N VAL A 119 5.25 -2.08 -7.71
CA VAL A 119 4.90 -0.70 -8.11
C VAL A 119 5.15 -0.48 -9.60
N LEU A 120 6.30 -0.93 -10.10
CA LEU A 120 6.65 -0.81 -11.51
C LEU A 120 5.63 -1.50 -12.41
N VAL A 121 5.21 -2.72 -12.07
CA VAL A 121 4.17 -3.46 -12.81
C VAL A 121 2.84 -2.72 -12.79
N ALA A 122 2.44 -2.20 -11.64
CA ALA A 122 1.21 -1.41 -11.50
C ALA A 122 1.26 -0.14 -12.36
N ALA A 123 2.38 0.59 -12.33
CA ALA A 123 2.57 1.81 -13.11
C ALA A 123 2.57 1.55 -14.62
N ILE A 124 3.26 0.51 -15.09
CA ILE A 124 3.25 0.11 -16.52
C ILE A 124 1.82 -0.24 -16.95
N THR A 125 1.08 -0.99 -16.14
CA THR A 125 -0.31 -1.33 -16.42
C THR A 125 -1.18 -0.07 -16.54
N ALA A 126 -1.02 0.87 -15.61
CA ALA A 126 -1.75 2.14 -15.65
C ALA A 126 -1.42 2.97 -16.91
N VAL A 127 -0.15 3.00 -17.33
CA VAL A 127 0.26 3.66 -18.55
C VAL A 127 -0.36 3.01 -19.79
N ILE A 128 -0.37 1.68 -19.87
CA ILE A 128 -1.00 0.95 -20.98
C ILE A 128 -2.50 1.28 -21.07
N VAL A 129 -3.22 1.22 -19.96
CA VAL A 129 -4.65 1.59 -19.90
C VAL A 129 -4.85 3.05 -20.30
N GLY A 130 -4.01 3.95 -19.81
CA GLY A 130 -4.05 5.36 -20.17
C GLY A 130 -3.82 5.58 -21.67
N CYS A 131 -2.85 4.91 -22.28
CA CYS A 131 -2.59 4.99 -23.71
C CYS A 131 -3.82 4.55 -24.53
N PHE A 132 -4.46 3.43 -24.16
CA PHE A 132 -5.66 2.97 -24.87
C PHE A 132 -6.84 3.93 -24.76
N ILE A 133 -6.95 4.67 -23.66
CA ILE A 133 -8.07 5.60 -23.43
C ILE A 133 -7.78 6.98 -24.00
N PHE A 134 -6.62 7.56 -23.72
CA PHE A 134 -6.34 8.96 -24.01
C PHE A 134 -5.83 9.19 -25.45
N ILE A 135 -4.99 8.27 -26.00
CA ILE A 135 -4.43 8.48 -27.33
C ILE A 135 -5.52 8.61 -28.41
N PRO A 136 -6.54 7.72 -28.50
CA PRO A 136 -7.59 7.89 -29.52
C PRO A 136 -8.36 9.20 -29.38
N LYS A 137 -8.59 9.66 -28.14
CA LYS A 137 -9.31 10.92 -27.89
C LYS A 137 -8.50 12.15 -28.28
N LEU A 138 -7.19 12.10 -28.10
CA LEU A 138 -6.29 13.20 -28.48
C LEU A 138 -6.11 13.33 -30.01
N ILE A 139 -6.24 12.22 -30.74
CA ILE A 139 -6.13 12.23 -32.22
C ILE A 139 -7.40 12.80 -32.87
N VAL A 140 -8.53 12.72 -32.22
CA VAL A 140 -9.85 13.15 -32.75
C VAL A 140 -10.19 14.60 -32.37
N LEU A 141 -9.36 15.24 -31.53
CA LEU A 141 -9.45 16.68 -31.22
C LEU A 141 -8.96 17.52 -32.41
#